data_77bc578ab6698fcd28da08974b2aa8c1
#
_entry.id   77bc578ab6698fcd28da08974b2aa8c1
#
_cell.length_a   1.000
_cell.length_b   1.000
_cell.length_c   1.000
_cell.angle_alpha   90.00
_cell.angle_beta   90.00
_cell.angle_gamma   90.00
#
_symmetry.space_group_name_H-M   'P 1'
#
loop_
_entity.id
_entity.type
_entity.pdbx_description
1 polymer ?
#
loop_
_entity_poly.entity_id
_entity_poly.type
_entity_poly.pdbx_seq_one_letter_code
_entity_poly.pdbx_strand_id
1 'polypeptide(L)' 'MAIGERIHHFRLLRGFTQKYLGQQLGFSDSQADVRIAQYEKG' A
#
# COMPACT_ATOMS: atom_id res chain seq x y z
N MET A 1 -6.70 -1.37 16.69
CA MET A 1 -6.50 -1.85 15.32
C MET A 1 -5.45 -0.99 14.62
N ALA A 2 -4.42 -1.60 14.06
CA ALA A 2 -3.35 -0.86 13.42
C ALA A 2 -3.80 -0.34 12.05
N ILE A 3 -3.39 0.90 11.72
CA ILE A 3 -3.73 1.51 10.43
C ILE A 3 -3.13 0.71 9.27
N GLY A 4 -1.97 0.10 9.48
CA GLY A 4 -1.32 -0.73 8.46
C GLY A 4 -2.17 -1.94 8.05
N GLU A 5 -2.84 -2.58 9.02
CA GLU A 5 -3.73 -3.69 8.73
C GLU A 5 -4.92 -3.24 7.88
N ARG A 6 -5.44 -2.06 8.13
CA ARG A 6 -6.59 -1.54 7.38
C ARG A 6 -6.19 -1.23 5.95
N ILE A 7 -5.00 -0.66 5.74
CA ILE A 7 -4.48 -0.38 4.40
C ILE A 7 -4.31 -1.69 3.64
N HIS A 8 -3.72 -2.69 4.28
CA HIS A 8 -3.50 -3.99 3.68
C HIS A 8 -4.83 -4.64 3.29
N HIS A 9 -5.80 -4.61 4.19
CA HIS A 9 -7.13 -5.18 3.96
C HIS A 9 -7.85 -4.48 2.81
N PHE A 10 -7.82 -3.16 2.80
CA PHE A 10 -8.43 -2.37 1.74
C PHE A 10 -7.81 -2.72 0.39
N ARG A 11 -6.48 -2.81 0.35
CA ARG A 11 -5.77 -3.13 -0.88
C ARG A 11 -6.19 -4.50 -1.43
N LEU A 12 -6.28 -5.50 -0.56
CA LEU A 12 -6.69 -6.84 -0.96
C LEU A 12 -8.13 -6.89 -1.45
N LEU A 13 -9.02 -6.17 -0.78
CA LEU A 13 -10.41 -6.09 -1.18
C LEU A 13 -10.59 -5.51 -2.58
N ARG A 14 -9.76 -4.56 -2.94
CA ARG A 14 -9.81 -3.91 -4.26
C ARG A 14 -9.01 -4.66 -5.30
N GLY A 15 -8.22 -5.66 -4.90
CA GLY A 15 -7.35 -6.39 -5.80
C GLY A 15 -6.14 -5.60 -6.25
N PHE A 16 -5.73 -4.61 -5.48
CA PHE A 16 -4.57 -3.77 -5.82
C PHE A 16 -3.27 -4.43 -5.36
N THR A 17 -2.22 -4.27 -6.16
CA THR A 17 -0.87 -4.58 -5.69
C THR A 17 -0.35 -3.42 -4.85
N GLN A 18 0.70 -3.67 -4.06
CA GLN A 18 1.35 -2.60 -3.31
C GLN A 18 1.85 -1.50 -4.24
N LYS A 19 2.44 -1.89 -5.36
CA LYS A 19 2.97 -0.95 -6.33
C LYS A 19 1.84 -0.09 -6.91
N TYR A 20 0.73 -0.71 -7.29
CA TYR A 20 -0.40 0.02 -7.86
C TYR A 20 -0.92 1.06 -6.86
N LEU A 21 -1.16 0.65 -5.63
CA LEU A 21 -1.67 1.57 -4.61
C LEU A 21 -0.69 2.72 -4.37
N GLY A 22 0.60 2.41 -4.30
CA GLY A 22 1.61 3.45 -4.13
C GLY A 22 1.62 4.46 -5.27
N GLN A 23 1.45 3.99 -6.50
CA GLN A 23 1.37 4.86 -7.67
C GLN A 23 0.17 5.79 -7.58
N GLN A 24 -0.97 5.27 -7.12
CA GLN A 24 -2.19 6.09 -6.96
C GLN A 24 -2.01 7.18 -5.92
N LEU A 25 -1.15 6.95 -4.93
CA LEU A 25 -0.84 7.94 -3.91
C LEU A 25 0.25 8.93 -4.33
N GLY A 26 0.81 8.76 -5.53
CA GLY A 26 1.78 9.69 -6.08
C GLY A 26 3.23 9.31 -5.87
N PHE A 27 3.52 8.11 -5.37
CA PHE A 27 4.89 7.64 -5.24
C PHE A 27 5.44 7.20 -6.60
N SER A 28 6.76 7.33 -6.79
CA SER A 28 7.41 6.85 -8.01
C SER A 28 7.40 5.32 -8.05
N ASP A 29 7.59 4.75 -9.25
CA ASP A 29 7.57 3.31 -9.44
C ASP A 29 8.58 2.59 -8.54
N SER A 30 9.76 3.20 -8.32
CA SER A 30 10.80 2.59 -7.50
C SER A 30 10.49 2.64 -6.01
N GLN A 31 9.55 3.48 -5.59
CA GLN A 31 9.22 3.71 -4.18
C GLN A 31 7.83 3.19 -3.81
N ALA A 32 6.96 3.02 -4.79
CA ALA A 32 5.54 2.76 -4.54
C ALA A 32 5.31 1.53 -3.65
N ASP A 33 5.87 0.38 -4.02
CA ASP A 33 5.70 -0.85 -3.27
C ASP A 33 6.40 -0.78 -1.91
N VAL A 34 7.57 -0.16 -1.85
CA VAL A 34 8.34 -0.01 -0.61
C VAL A 34 7.57 0.84 0.40
N ARG A 35 7.00 1.95 -0.06
CA ARG A 35 6.25 2.85 0.82
C ARG A 35 4.99 2.19 1.35
N ILE A 36 4.25 1.51 0.49
CA ILE A 36 3.03 0.82 0.91
C ILE A 36 3.38 -0.32 1.87
N ALA A 37 4.43 -1.06 1.61
CA ALA A 37 4.88 -2.12 2.51
C ALA A 37 5.21 -1.56 3.89
N GLN A 38 5.84 -0.40 3.97
CA GLN A 38 6.15 0.25 5.24
C GLN A 38 4.88 0.63 6.00
N TYR A 39 3.89 1.16 5.28
CA TYR A 39 2.60 1.54 5.90
C TYR A 39 1.86 0.31 6.41
N GLU A 40 1.86 -0.77 5.63
CA GLU A 40 1.19 -2.02 6.03
C GLU A 40 1.86 -2.68 7.22
N LYS A 41 3.15 -2.51 7.32
CA LYS A 41 3.92 -3.08 8.43
C LYS A 41 3.59 -2.40 9.75
N GLY A 42 3.19 -1.18 9.69
CA GLY A 42 2.73 -0.50 10.86
C GLY A 42 3.47 0.61 11.35
#